data_9c177efae8fa439ab07106c73516ad9c
#
_entry.id   9c177efae8fa439ab07106c73516ad9c
#
_cell.length_a   1.000
_cell.length_b   1.000
_cell.length_c   1.000
_cell.angle_alpha   90.00
_cell.angle_beta   90.00
_cell.angle_gamma   90.00
#
_symmetry.space_group_name_H-M   'P 1'
#
loop_
_entity.id
_entity.type
_entity.pdbx_description
1 polymer ?
#
loop_
_entity_poly.entity_id
_entity_poly.type
_entity_poly.pdbx_seq_one_letter_code
_entity_poly.pdbx_strand_id
1 'polypeptide(L)' 'GEILDIGVERKIVEKAGAWYAYDGEKIGQGKINASQWLKDNPNIAKKIEKQITDSIKEAQ' A
#
# COMPACT_ATOMS: atom_id res chain seq x y z
N GLY A 1 1.57 8.85 -1.38
CA GLY A 1 1.44 9.29 -0.08
C GLY A 1 1.96 8.40 1.00
N GLU A 2 1.66 8.79 2.20
CA GLU A 2 2.16 8.11 3.39
C GLU A 2 1.70 6.66 3.49
N ILE A 3 0.46 6.38 3.11
CA ILE A 3 -0.07 5.03 3.18
C ILE A 3 0.75 4.06 2.32
N LEU A 4 1.19 4.53 1.17
CA LEU A 4 2.00 3.72 0.27
C LEU A 4 3.38 3.44 0.87
N ASP A 5 4.03 4.47 1.38
CA ASP A 5 5.35 4.34 1.99
C ASP A 5 5.33 3.43 3.21
N ILE A 6 4.36 3.64 4.09
CA ILE A 6 4.21 2.84 5.31
C ILE A 6 3.84 1.40 4.94
N GLY A 7 2.98 1.23 3.95
CA GLY A 7 2.58 -0.11 3.49
C GLY A 7 3.77 -0.90 2.98
N VAL A 8 4.68 -0.26 2.24
CA VAL A 8 5.89 -0.92 1.75
C VAL A 8 6.81 -1.27 2.93
N GLU A 9 7.00 -0.34 3.85
CA GLU A 9 7.85 -0.56 5.02
C GLU A 9 7.38 -1.74 5.85
N ARG A 10 6.06 -1.91 5.99
CA ARG A 10 5.47 -2.98 6.79
C ARG A 10 5.19 -4.23 5.97
N LYS A 11 5.61 -4.25 4.72
CA LYS A 11 5.45 -5.41 3.81
C LYS A 11 3.99 -5.74 3.51
N ILE A 12 3.11 -4.79 3.66
CA ILE A 12 1.71 -4.91 3.26
C ILE A 12 1.60 -4.68 1.77
N VAL A 13 2.32 -3.67 1.27
CA VAL A 13 2.43 -3.38 -0.16
C VAL A 13 3.80 -3.87 -0.62
N GLU A 14 3.83 -4.63 -1.70
CA GLU A 14 5.07 -5.12 -2.27
C GLU A 14 5.63 -4.10 -3.25
N LYS A 15 6.95 -4.02 -3.29
CA LYS A 15 7.65 -3.15 -4.23
C LYS A 15 8.73 -3.94 -4.93
N ALA A 16 8.64 -4.02 -6.26
CA ALA A 16 9.61 -4.70 -7.09
C ALA A 16 10.11 -3.70 -8.14
N GLY A 17 11.34 -3.22 -7.96
CA GLY A 17 11.85 -2.13 -8.79
C GLY A 17 10.98 -0.90 -8.64
N ALA A 18 10.41 -0.41 -9.73
CA ALA A 18 9.51 0.74 -9.71
C ALA A 18 8.04 0.35 -9.53
N TRP A 19 7.73 -0.95 -9.56
CA TRP A 19 6.35 -1.41 -9.49
C TRP A 19 5.89 -1.65 -8.07
N TYR A 20 4.70 -1.15 -7.76
CA TYR A 20 4.02 -1.44 -6.49
C TYR A 20 2.93 -2.47 -6.75
N ALA A 21 2.74 -3.37 -5.78
CA ALA A 21 1.73 -4.42 -5.87
C ALA A 21 1.06 -4.61 -4.51
N TYR A 22 -0.20 -5.00 -4.56
CA TYR A 22 -0.93 -5.32 -3.35
C TYR A 22 -1.76 -6.57 -3.61
N ASP A 23 -1.64 -7.54 -2.70
CA ASP A 23 -2.35 -8.82 -2.78
C ASP A 23 -2.13 -9.51 -4.12
N GLY A 24 -0.89 -9.45 -4.62
CA GLY A 24 -0.54 -10.09 -5.88
C GLY A 24 -0.89 -9.30 -7.13
N GLU A 25 -1.53 -8.14 -6.98
CA GLU A 25 -1.95 -7.31 -8.11
C GLU A 25 -1.10 -6.06 -8.20
N LYS A 26 -0.58 -5.78 -9.40
CA LYS A 26 0.18 -4.56 -9.63
C LYS A 26 -0.76 -3.36 -9.58
N ILE A 27 -0.40 -2.36 -8.77
CA ILE A 27 -1.23 -1.18 -8.59
C ILE A 27 -0.67 0.05 -9.29
N GLY A 28 0.59 0.03 -9.65
CA GLY A 28 1.15 1.15 -10.41
C GLY A 28 2.65 1.10 -10.49
N GLN A 29 3.18 1.67 -11.56
CA GLN A 29 4.60 1.86 -11.74
C GLN A 29 4.96 3.25 -11.23
N GLY A 30 5.81 3.30 -10.21
CA GLY A 30 6.16 4.55 -9.58
C GLY A 30 5.14 4.98 -8.54
N LYS A 31 5.59 5.84 -7.65
CA LYS A 31 4.80 6.27 -6.49
C LYS A 31 3.57 7.08 -6.90
N ILE A 32 3.72 7.95 -7.89
CA ILE A 32 2.62 8.80 -8.35
C ILE A 32 1.48 7.96 -8.90
N ASN A 33 1.82 6.99 -9.77
CA ASN A 33 0.81 6.13 -10.38
C ASN A 33 0.15 5.22 -9.35
N ALA A 34 0.92 4.66 -8.43
CA ALA A 34 0.37 3.82 -7.38
C ALA A 34 -0.55 4.61 -6.45
N SER A 35 -0.15 5.84 -6.10
CA SER A 35 -0.98 6.71 -5.27
C SER A 35 -2.29 7.06 -5.96
N GLN A 36 -2.24 7.34 -7.27
CA GLN A 36 -3.44 7.63 -8.04
C GLN A 36 -4.36 6.42 -8.09
N TRP A 37 -3.78 5.24 -8.28
CA TRP A 37 -4.56 4.00 -8.30
C TRP A 37 -5.32 3.81 -6.99
N LEU A 38 -4.69 4.11 -5.85
CA LEU A 38 -5.34 4.01 -4.55
C LEU A 38 -6.47 5.02 -4.39
N LYS A 39 -6.34 6.21 -4.96
CA LYS A 39 -7.42 7.19 -4.95
C LYS A 39 -8.61 6.71 -5.77
N ASP A 40 -8.34 6.02 -6.87
CA ASP A 40 -9.38 5.46 -7.73
C ASP A 40 -10.00 4.20 -7.14
N ASN A 41 -9.35 3.59 -6.16
CA ASN A 41 -9.78 2.36 -5.52
C ASN A 41 -9.82 2.53 -4.00
N PRO A 42 -10.72 3.36 -3.48
CA PRO A 42 -10.72 3.69 -2.04
C PRO A 42 -10.98 2.49 -1.14
N ASN A 43 -11.66 1.46 -1.62
CA ASN A 43 -11.87 0.25 -0.83
C ASN A 43 -10.55 -0.44 -0.52
N ILE A 44 -9.65 -0.49 -1.51
CA ILE A 44 -8.35 -1.11 -1.33
C ILE A 44 -7.47 -0.23 -0.44
N ALA A 45 -7.52 1.09 -0.62
CA ALA A 45 -6.79 2.01 0.23
C ALA A 45 -7.18 1.84 1.70
N LYS A 46 -8.47 1.66 1.98
CA LYS A 46 -8.95 1.44 3.34
C LYS A 46 -8.46 0.11 3.91
N LYS A 47 -8.40 -0.93 3.08
CA LYS A 47 -7.87 -2.21 3.53
C LYS A 47 -6.40 -2.10 3.94
N ILE A 48 -5.63 -1.38 3.14
CA ILE A 48 -4.21 -1.16 3.44
C ILE A 48 -4.07 -0.37 4.74
N GLU A 49 -4.84 0.69 4.91
CA GLU A 49 -4.84 1.49 6.14
C GLU A 49 -5.16 0.64 7.36
N LYS A 50 -6.15 -0.22 7.24
CA LYS A 50 -6.54 -1.10 8.34
C LYS A 50 -5.42 -2.07 8.69
N GLN A 51 -4.78 -2.64 7.67
CA GLN A 51 -3.68 -3.57 7.91
C GLN A 51 -2.49 -2.86 8.55
N ILE A 52 -2.22 -1.62 8.16
CA ILE A 52 -1.18 -0.82 8.81
C ILE A 52 -1.51 -0.61 10.27
N THR A 53 -2.73 -0.19 10.57
CA THR A 53 -3.18 0.03 11.95
C THR A 53 -3.07 -1.24 12.77
N ASP A 54 -3.53 -2.36 12.22
CA ASP A 54 -3.47 -3.64 12.91
C ASP A 54 -2.02 -4.06 13.21
N SER A 55 -1.11 -3.83 12.26
CA SER A 55 0.29 -4.17 12.46
C SER A 55 0.94 -3.34 13.55
N ILE A 56 0.55 -2.08 13.68
CA ILE A 56 1.03 -1.20 14.74
C ILE A 56 0.51 -1.69 16.10
N LYS A 57 -0.75 -2.06 16.17
CA LYS A 57 -1.34 -2.59 17.41
C LYS A 57 -0.67 -3.88 17.85
N GLU A 58 -0.37 -4.75 16.88
CA GLU A 58 0.32 -6.00 17.20
C GLU A 58 1.72 -5.79 17.73
N ALA A 59 2.38 -4.72 17.28
CA ALA A 59 3.73 -4.41 17.71
C ALA A 59 3.79 -3.86 19.15
N GLN A 60 2.67 -3.48 19.69
CA GLN A 60 2.56 -2.98 21.05
C GLN A 60 2.18 -4.10 21.99
#